data_b306abe8b17a941fb748d39128c87782
#
_entry.id   b306abe8b17a941fb748d39128c87782
#
_cell.length_a   1.000
_cell.length_b   1.000
_cell.length_c   1.000
_cell.angle_alpha   90.00
_cell.angle_beta   90.00
_cell.angle_gamma   90.00
#
_symmetry.space_group_name_H-M   'P 1'
#
loop_
_entity.id
_entity.type
_entity.pdbx_description
1 polymer ?
#
loop_
_entity_poly.entity_id
_entity_poly.type
_entity_poly.pdbx_seq_one_letter_code
_entity_poly.pdbx_strand_id
1 'polypeptide(L)'
;MPHATKICTKCGKTFEGKGARCPEHRLTYFEGFIRKPHEEAFYTSKAWKALRHQFIRKNPLCKMCSDEGRKSLAEVVDHIENLRDHWDKRFDWLNLQSLCKRHHAIKSAKK
;
A
#
# COMPACT_ATOMS: atom_id res chain seq x y z
N MET A 1 -17.35 -17.78 29.54
CA MET A 1 -15.96 -17.43 29.82
C MET A 1 -15.71 -15.99 29.45
N PRO A 2 -15.13 -15.24 30.34
CA PRO A 2 -14.69 -13.93 29.99
C PRO A 2 -13.64 -14.03 28.90
N HIS A 3 -13.53 -12.99 28.07
CA HIS A 3 -12.53 -12.96 27.05
C HIS A 3 -11.13 -13.05 27.63
N ALA A 4 -10.25 -13.79 27.01
CA ALA A 4 -8.87 -13.87 27.44
C ALA A 4 -8.23 -12.49 27.38
N THR A 5 -7.72 -12.02 28.50
CA THR A 5 -7.02 -10.76 28.59
C THR A 5 -5.63 -10.93 27.97
N LYS A 6 -5.27 -10.05 27.08
CA LYS A 6 -3.95 -10.07 26.42
C LYS A 6 -3.11 -8.91 26.93
N ILE A 7 -1.81 -9.05 26.79
CA ILE A 7 -0.87 -8.01 27.14
C ILE A 7 -0.34 -7.37 25.86
N CYS A 8 -0.46 -6.05 25.76
CA CYS A 8 0.07 -5.32 24.63
C CYS A 8 1.59 -5.44 24.58
N THR A 9 2.14 -5.89 23.47
CA THR A 9 3.59 -6.09 23.33
C THR A 9 4.38 -4.78 23.32
N LYS A 10 3.70 -3.64 23.15
CA LYS A 10 4.36 -2.35 23.12
C LYS A 10 4.32 -1.63 24.48
N CYS A 11 3.16 -1.56 25.10
CA CYS A 11 2.99 -0.80 26.34
C CYS A 11 2.86 -1.65 27.60
N GLY A 12 2.65 -2.95 27.44
CA GLY A 12 2.46 -3.85 28.58
C GLY A 12 1.11 -3.79 29.27
N LYS A 13 0.20 -2.95 28.80
CA LYS A 13 -1.16 -2.88 29.35
C LYS A 13 -2.00 -4.05 28.88
N THR A 14 -2.92 -4.48 29.72
CA THR A 14 -3.86 -5.53 29.34
C THR A 14 -4.96 -4.95 28.45
N PHE A 15 -5.44 -5.77 27.52
CA PHE A 15 -6.53 -5.38 26.64
C PHE A 15 -7.32 -6.61 26.20
N GLU A 16 -8.52 -6.39 25.71
CA GLU A 16 -9.33 -7.43 25.10
C GLU A 16 -9.45 -7.15 23.61
N GLY A 17 -9.43 -8.21 22.80
CA GLY A 17 -9.58 -8.08 21.36
C GLY A 17 -8.58 -8.92 20.60
N LYS A 18 -8.52 -8.70 19.28
CA LYS A 18 -7.64 -9.45 18.40
C LYS A 18 -6.27 -8.78 18.30
N GLY A 19 -5.25 -9.58 18.04
CA GLY A 19 -3.91 -9.10 17.82
C GLY A 19 -3.06 -9.07 19.08
N ALA A 20 -1.81 -8.67 18.92
CA ALA A 20 -0.82 -8.65 19.99
C ALA A 20 -0.69 -7.29 20.67
N ARG A 21 -1.40 -6.28 20.19
CA ARG A 21 -1.31 -4.90 20.69
C ARG A 21 -2.70 -4.35 21.00
N CYS A 22 -2.76 -3.46 21.98
CA CYS A 22 -4.00 -2.78 22.32
C CYS A 22 -4.45 -1.90 21.12
N PRO A 23 -5.74 -1.51 21.08
CA PRO A 23 -6.25 -0.73 19.95
C PRO A 23 -5.45 0.54 19.66
N GLU A 24 -4.99 1.21 20.70
CA GLU A 24 -4.19 2.43 20.56
C GLU A 24 -2.86 2.16 19.83
N HIS A 25 -2.14 1.13 20.25
CA HIS A 25 -0.84 0.81 19.65
C HIS A 25 -0.97 0.06 18.34
N ARG A 26 -2.08 -0.61 18.12
CA ARG A 26 -2.35 -1.23 16.83
C ARG A 26 -2.54 -0.17 15.76
N LEU A 27 -3.27 0.90 16.06
CA LEU A 27 -3.42 2.02 15.14
C LEU A 27 -2.07 2.68 14.85
N THR A 28 -1.26 2.90 15.86
CA THR A 28 0.07 3.47 15.70
C THR A 28 0.95 2.57 14.82
N TYR A 29 0.88 1.25 15.06
CA TYR A 29 1.67 0.29 14.29
C TYR A 29 1.32 0.32 12.80
N PHE A 30 0.04 0.47 12.47
CA PHE A 30 -0.42 0.48 11.09
C PHE A 30 -0.51 1.88 10.50
N GLU A 31 -0.10 2.90 11.21
CA GLU A 31 -0.24 4.29 10.78
C GLU A 31 0.29 4.52 9.35
N GLY A 32 1.43 3.95 9.02
CA GLY A 32 2.02 4.08 7.69
C GLY A 32 1.25 3.35 6.60
N PHE A 33 0.36 2.44 6.97
CA PHE A 33 -0.40 1.61 6.02
C PHE A 33 -1.88 1.98 5.97
N ILE A 34 -2.37 2.81 6.91
CA ILE A 34 -3.76 3.20 6.94
C ILE A 34 -4.00 4.30 5.91
N ARG A 35 -4.87 3.99 4.95
CA ARG A 35 -5.29 4.97 3.96
C ARG A 35 -6.34 5.88 4.53
N LYS A 36 -6.29 7.16 4.15
CA LYS A 36 -7.36 8.09 4.47
C LYS A 36 -8.63 7.70 3.71
N PRO A 37 -9.82 8.07 4.19
CA PRO A 37 -11.07 7.68 3.52
C PRO A 37 -11.13 8.02 2.03
N HIS A 38 -10.65 9.18 1.63
CA HIS A 38 -10.66 9.57 0.21
C HIS A 38 -9.67 8.74 -0.62
N GLU A 39 -8.54 8.33 -0.02
CA GLU A 39 -7.59 7.45 -0.68
C GLU A 39 -8.16 6.05 -0.88
N GLU A 40 -8.84 5.52 0.15
CA GLU A 40 -9.49 4.22 0.05
C GLU A 40 -10.58 4.23 -1.01
N ALA A 41 -11.41 5.27 -1.05
CA ALA A 41 -12.43 5.43 -2.07
C ALA A 41 -11.83 5.48 -3.48
N PHE A 42 -10.69 6.14 -3.64
CA PHE A 42 -9.97 6.18 -4.91
C PHE A 42 -9.51 4.79 -5.35
N TYR A 43 -8.82 4.05 -4.46
CA TYR A 43 -8.28 2.74 -4.81
C TYR A 43 -9.36 1.68 -5.06
N THR A 44 -10.54 1.86 -4.53
CA THR A 44 -11.68 0.95 -4.77
C THR A 44 -12.57 1.41 -5.91
N SER A 45 -12.33 2.58 -6.50
CA SER A 45 -13.16 3.12 -7.57
C SER A 45 -13.01 2.33 -8.87
N LYS A 46 -14.08 2.31 -9.65
CA LYS A 46 -14.07 1.66 -10.97
C LYS A 46 -13.10 2.36 -11.92
N ALA A 47 -13.01 3.68 -11.82
CA ALA A 47 -12.12 4.47 -12.66
C ALA A 47 -10.66 4.09 -12.45
N TRP A 48 -10.22 3.96 -11.20
CA TRP A 48 -8.85 3.54 -10.90
C TRP A 48 -8.58 2.10 -11.36
N LYS A 49 -9.52 1.20 -11.08
CA LYS A 49 -9.34 -0.21 -11.46
C LYS A 49 -9.22 -0.37 -12.97
N ALA A 50 -10.02 0.37 -13.74
CA ALA A 50 -9.95 0.35 -15.20
C ALA A 50 -8.61 0.92 -15.70
N LEU A 51 -8.19 2.06 -15.15
CA LEU A 51 -6.92 2.68 -15.54
C LEU A 51 -5.73 1.77 -15.21
N ARG A 52 -5.71 1.20 -14.02
CA ARG A 52 -4.67 0.27 -13.58
C ARG A 52 -4.59 -0.94 -14.51
N HIS A 53 -5.73 -1.51 -14.86
CA HIS A 53 -5.80 -2.67 -15.75
C HIS A 53 -5.22 -2.36 -17.12
N GLN A 54 -5.61 -1.22 -17.69
CA GLN A 54 -5.08 -0.78 -18.98
C GLN A 54 -3.58 -0.51 -18.92
N PHE A 55 -3.11 0.11 -17.85
CA PHE A 55 -1.71 0.45 -17.69
C PHE A 55 -0.83 -0.81 -17.61
N ILE A 56 -1.21 -1.78 -16.78
CA ILE A 56 -0.41 -2.98 -16.60
C ILE A 56 -0.40 -3.86 -17.86
N ARG A 57 -1.47 -3.81 -18.64
CA ARG A 57 -1.52 -4.52 -19.92
C ARG A 57 -0.55 -3.94 -20.95
N LYS A 58 -0.38 -2.63 -20.95
CA LYS A 58 0.57 -1.95 -21.84
C LYS A 58 1.99 -1.95 -21.29
N ASN A 59 2.14 -2.07 -19.99
CA ASN A 59 3.43 -2.06 -19.30
C ASN A 59 3.53 -3.27 -18.38
N PRO A 60 3.65 -4.49 -18.94
CA PRO A 60 3.57 -5.72 -18.15
C PRO A 60 4.82 -6.02 -17.33
N LEU A 61 5.94 -5.36 -17.59
CA LEU A 61 7.19 -5.63 -16.91
C LEU A 61 7.44 -4.62 -15.79
N CYS A 62 8.03 -5.10 -14.69
CA CYS A 62 8.43 -4.23 -13.60
C CYS A 62 9.50 -3.26 -14.08
N LYS A 63 9.23 -1.96 -13.93
CA LYS A 63 10.16 -0.92 -14.36
C LYS A 63 11.50 -1.01 -13.65
N MET A 64 11.49 -1.23 -12.33
CA MET A 64 12.72 -1.30 -11.55
C MET A 64 13.54 -2.54 -11.87
N CYS A 65 12.88 -3.68 -12.13
CA CYS A 65 13.61 -4.87 -12.59
C CYS A 65 14.25 -4.61 -13.96
N SER A 66 13.54 -3.93 -14.85
CA SER A 66 14.08 -3.58 -16.18
C SER A 66 15.29 -2.66 -16.06
N ASP A 67 15.25 -1.70 -15.12
CA ASP A 67 16.38 -0.82 -14.87
C ASP A 67 17.60 -1.59 -14.32
N GLU A 68 17.37 -2.71 -13.65
CA GLU A 68 18.43 -3.60 -13.17
C GLU A 68 18.89 -4.62 -14.23
N GLY A 69 18.35 -4.54 -15.46
CA GLY A 69 18.69 -5.47 -16.53
C GLY A 69 17.95 -6.80 -16.46
N ARG A 70 16.87 -6.89 -15.68
CA ARG A 70 16.06 -8.11 -15.53
C ARG A 70 14.66 -7.91 -16.10
N LYS A 71 14.09 -8.98 -16.64
CA LYS A 71 12.71 -8.98 -17.11
C LYS A 71 11.85 -9.73 -16.11
N SER A 72 10.98 -9.03 -15.42
CA SER A 72 10.08 -9.61 -14.43
C SER A 72 8.70 -9.01 -14.60
N LEU A 73 7.67 -9.84 -14.49
CA LEU A 73 6.30 -9.39 -14.61
C LEU A 73 5.93 -8.47 -13.44
N ALA A 74 5.26 -7.37 -13.77
CA ALA A 74 4.72 -6.48 -12.78
C ALA A 74 3.41 -7.06 -12.21
N GLU A 75 3.17 -6.78 -10.94
CA GLU A 75 1.96 -7.25 -10.26
C GLU A 75 1.13 -6.10 -9.72
N VAL A 76 1.73 -4.92 -9.59
CA VAL A 76 1.05 -3.73 -9.08
C VAL A 76 1.35 -2.53 -9.97
N VAL A 77 0.43 -1.56 -9.96
CA VAL A 77 0.64 -0.24 -10.57
C VAL A 77 0.77 0.76 -9.43
N ASP A 78 1.85 1.52 -9.45
CA ASP A 78 2.20 2.46 -8.41
C ASP A 78 2.26 3.88 -8.96
N HIS A 79 2.10 4.87 -8.10
CA HIS A 79 2.27 6.27 -8.47
C HIS A 79 3.73 6.66 -8.27
N ILE A 80 4.33 7.28 -9.29
CA ILE A 80 5.72 7.72 -9.23
C ILE A 80 5.85 8.82 -8.16
N GLU A 81 5.01 9.83 -8.23
CA GLU A 81 4.90 10.84 -7.20
C GLU A 81 3.80 10.47 -6.22
N ASN A 82 4.08 10.63 -4.94
CA ASN A 82 3.21 10.22 -3.85
C ASN A 82 1.79 10.78 -4.03
N LEU A 83 0.80 9.89 -3.96
CA LEU A 83 -0.60 10.25 -4.12
C LEU A 83 -1.08 11.28 -3.10
N ARG A 84 -0.60 11.20 -1.87
CA ARG A 84 -0.99 12.14 -0.82
C ARG A 84 -0.57 13.56 -1.10
N ASP A 85 0.61 13.74 -1.67
CA ASP A 85 1.19 15.04 -1.96
C ASP A 85 0.84 15.54 -3.36
N HIS A 86 0.43 14.63 -4.24
CA HIS A 86 0.14 14.93 -5.64
C HIS A 86 -1.20 14.32 -6.05
N TRP A 87 -2.25 14.67 -5.31
CA TRP A 87 -3.59 14.13 -5.54
C TRP A 87 -4.12 14.44 -6.94
N ASP A 88 -3.75 15.58 -7.50
CA ASP A 88 -4.11 15.99 -8.85
C ASP A 88 -3.57 15.06 -9.93
N LYS A 89 -2.51 14.32 -9.63
CA LYS A 89 -1.87 13.37 -10.56
C LYS A 89 -2.34 11.92 -10.38
N ARG A 90 -3.44 11.72 -9.66
CA ARG A 90 -3.90 10.35 -9.35
C ARG A 90 -4.30 9.54 -10.59
N PHE A 91 -4.78 10.19 -11.64
CA PHE A 91 -5.14 9.55 -12.91
C PHE A 91 -4.15 9.85 -14.04
N ASP A 92 -3.06 10.51 -13.75
CA ASP A 92 -2.07 10.87 -14.77
C ASP A 92 -1.29 9.62 -15.18
N TRP A 93 -1.45 9.23 -16.45
CA TRP A 93 -0.74 8.07 -17.01
C TRP A 93 0.77 8.17 -16.83
N LEU A 94 1.33 9.37 -16.98
CA LEU A 94 2.77 9.62 -16.86
C LEU A 94 3.27 9.52 -15.42
N ASN A 95 2.36 9.55 -14.46
CA ASN A 95 2.69 9.38 -13.04
C ASN A 95 2.53 7.94 -12.56
N LEU A 96 2.32 7.01 -13.47
CA LEU A 96 2.14 5.60 -13.13
C LEU A 96 3.37 4.79 -13.50
N GLN A 97 3.61 3.71 -12.78
CA GLN A 97 4.66 2.75 -13.08
C GLN A 97 4.23 1.36 -12.68
N SER A 98 4.68 0.36 -13.44
CA SER A 98 4.43 -1.04 -13.13
C SER A 98 5.57 -1.58 -12.29
N LEU A 99 5.27 -2.23 -11.18
CA LEU A 99 6.26 -2.77 -10.26
C LEU A 99 5.89 -4.21 -9.87
N CYS A 100 6.91 -5.03 -9.62
CA CYS A 100 6.69 -6.30 -8.96
C CYS A 100 6.47 -6.05 -7.46
N LYS A 101 5.92 -7.05 -6.76
CA LYS A 101 5.64 -6.90 -5.32
C LYS A 101 6.89 -6.55 -4.52
N ARG A 102 8.03 -7.13 -4.88
CA ARG A 102 9.29 -6.87 -4.20
C ARG A 102 9.71 -5.41 -4.28
N HIS A 103 9.70 -4.84 -5.47
CA HIS A 103 10.09 -3.43 -5.66
C HIS A 103 9.05 -2.47 -5.09
N HIS A 104 7.78 -2.83 -5.16
CA HIS A 104 6.73 -2.03 -4.53
C HIS A 104 6.92 -1.99 -3.00
N ALA A 105 7.24 -3.12 -2.39
CA ALA A 105 7.50 -3.19 -0.95
C ALA A 105 8.75 -2.37 -0.57
N ILE A 106 9.82 -2.46 -1.36
CA ILE A 106 11.05 -1.69 -1.12
C ILE A 106 10.76 -0.19 -1.18
N LYS A 107 10.03 0.25 -2.20
CA LYS A 107 9.67 1.66 -2.35
C LYS A 107 8.82 2.15 -1.17
N SER A 108 7.85 1.35 -0.75
CA SER A 108 6.98 1.70 0.38
C SER A 108 7.75 1.79 1.69
N ALA A 109 8.76 0.94 1.88
CA ALA A 109 9.57 0.95 3.09
C ALA A 109 10.49 2.17 3.20
N LYS A 110 10.79 2.83 2.08
CA LYS A 110 11.67 4.01 2.06
C LYS A 110 10.95 5.32 2.36
N LYS A 111 9.65 5.28 2.56
CA LYS A 111 8.88 6.49 2.87
C LYS A 111 9.05 6.94 4.31
#